data_c83d8198820067a9eb61c7f54d64dca4
#
_entry.id   c83d8198820067a9eb61c7f54d64dca4
#
_cell.length_a   1.000
_cell.length_b   1.000
_cell.length_c   1.000
_cell.angle_alpha   90.00
_cell.angle_beta   90.00
_cell.angle_gamma   90.00
#
_symmetry.space_group_name_H-M   'P 1'
#
loop_
_entity.id
_entity.type
_entity.pdbx_description
1 polymer ?
#
loop_
_entity_poly.entity_id
_entity_poly.type
_entity_poly.pdbx_seq_one_letter_code
_entity_poly.pdbx_strand_id
1 'polypeptide(L)'
;MSDRDNPRSLVEIMNDVLSTVREHYDSEYVYYIEKEYEDIDVIYEWCAKHVPWQRDKIKMLPKDQRPRWMEQEITDTTEDSYSVFRRLDENTVAILAAVGVHRGGCEVDLLRSVLAYLPEAITLQKLQKQQEYLSYHDKLTGLYNRNSFVSYTTDINPDELNSLGAVSVDINGLKNFNKEFGRDYGDEVVIRVGEVLEEYFHTANVYRMTGDCLLYTSDAADEAR
;
A
#
# COMPACT_ATOMS: atom_id res chain seq x y z
N MET A 1 23.79 -9.49 -7.69
CA MET A 1 23.32 -8.10 -7.47
C MET A 1 23.17 -7.89 -5.98
N SER A 2 23.80 -6.87 -5.43
CA SER A 2 23.88 -6.70 -3.97
C SER A 2 22.55 -6.18 -3.43
N ASP A 3 22.13 -6.69 -2.26
CA ASP A 3 20.96 -6.35 -1.45
C ASP A 3 20.79 -4.86 -1.07
N ARG A 4 21.60 -3.96 -1.68
CA ARG A 4 21.65 -2.53 -1.32
C ARG A 4 20.71 -1.64 -2.15
N ASP A 5 20.10 -2.15 -3.21
CA ASP A 5 19.29 -1.35 -4.15
C ASP A 5 17.77 -1.58 -4.02
N ASN A 6 17.32 -2.40 -3.06
CA ASN A 6 15.88 -2.55 -2.83
C ASN A 6 15.39 -1.36 -1.97
N PRO A 7 14.50 -0.49 -2.46
CA PRO A 7 13.99 0.63 -1.69
C PRO A 7 13.30 0.10 -0.43
N ARG A 8 13.68 0.65 0.73
CA ARG A 8 13.09 0.28 2.03
C ARG A 8 11.57 0.39 1.94
N SER A 9 10.89 -0.57 2.55
CA SER A 9 9.43 -0.53 2.61
C SER A 9 8.94 0.66 3.45
N LEU A 10 7.73 1.15 3.17
CA LEU A 10 7.12 2.23 3.97
C LEU A 10 7.06 1.85 5.46
N VAL A 11 6.80 0.58 5.77
CA VAL A 11 6.73 0.08 7.13
C VAL A 11 8.09 0.19 7.83
N GLU A 12 9.19 -0.13 7.15
CA GLU A 12 10.55 0.00 7.70
C GLU A 12 10.90 1.46 7.97
N ILE A 13 10.60 2.36 7.03
CA ILE A 13 10.83 3.80 7.21
C ILE A 13 10.01 4.33 8.38
N MET A 14 8.73 3.97 8.47
CA MET A 14 7.86 4.39 9.56
C MET A 14 8.37 3.86 10.91
N ASN A 15 8.80 2.61 10.98
CA ASN A 15 9.36 2.03 12.19
C ASN A 15 10.63 2.77 12.64
N ASP A 16 11.54 3.08 11.73
CA ASP A 16 12.78 3.82 12.04
C ASP A 16 12.46 5.23 12.56
N VAL A 17 11.55 5.94 11.90
CA VAL A 17 11.16 7.29 12.30
C VAL A 17 10.45 7.29 13.65
N LEU A 18 9.44 6.44 13.83
CA LEU A 18 8.66 6.38 15.07
C LEU A 18 9.49 5.87 16.24
N SER A 19 10.44 4.93 16.02
CA SER A 19 11.36 4.50 17.06
C SER A 19 12.29 5.62 17.51
N THR A 20 12.79 6.44 16.58
CA THR A 20 13.62 7.61 16.90
C THR A 20 12.87 8.62 17.75
N VAL A 21 11.60 8.92 17.37
CA VAL A 21 10.72 9.80 18.16
C VAL A 21 10.50 9.22 19.55
N ARG A 22 10.20 7.94 19.63
CA ARG A 22 10.00 7.22 20.89
C ARG A 22 11.21 7.33 21.82
N GLU A 23 12.41 7.08 21.31
CA GLU A 23 13.65 7.15 22.10
C GLU A 23 13.93 8.58 22.61
N HIS A 24 13.64 9.59 21.80
CA HIS A 24 13.81 10.98 22.20
C HIS A 24 12.91 11.38 23.37
N TYR A 25 11.64 10.97 23.34
CA TYR A 25 10.65 11.31 24.39
C TYR A 25 10.61 10.27 25.52
N ASP A 26 11.32 9.15 25.39
CA ASP A 26 11.22 8.00 26.29
C ASP A 26 9.75 7.62 26.52
N SER A 27 9.01 7.46 25.41
CA SER A 27 7.56 7.24 25.45
C SER A 27 7.20 5.76 25.32
N GLU A 28 6.01 5.39 25.79
CA GLU A 28 5.48 4.03 25.62
C GLU A 28 4.99 3.81 24.19
N TYR A 29 4.35 4.83 23.60
CA TYR A 29 3.78 4.78 22.25
C TYR A 29 4.17 6.01 21.45
N VAL A 30 4.27 5.81 20.13
CA VAL A 30 4.29 6.89 19.14
C VAL A 30 3.27 6.55 18.06
N TYR A 31 2.40 7.49 17.75
CA TYR A 31 1.36 7.35 16.74
C TYR A 31 1.54 8.37 15.65
N TYR A 32 1.42 7.92 14.40
CA TYR A 32 1.16 8.78 13.25
C TYR A 32 -0.22 8.44 12.70
N ILE A 33 -1.08 9.45 12.59
CA ILE A 33 -2.49 9.31 12.18
C ILE A 33 -2.77 10.32 11.09
N GLU A 34 -3.43 9.88 10.03
CA GLU A 34 -4.11 10.72 9.06
C GLU A 34 -5.61 10.60 9.32
N LYS A 35 -6.28 11.73 9.51
CA LYS A 35 -7.69 11.81 9.80
C LYS A 35 -8.36 12.63 8.71
N GLU A 36 -9.34 12.03 8.03
CA GLU A 36 -10.20 12.71 7.07
C GLU A 36 -11.57 12.90 7.69
N TYR A 37 -11.98 14.16 7.91
CA TYR A 37 -13.16 14.52 8.72
C TYR A 37 -13.12 13.87 10.12
N GLU A 38 -13.98 12.88 10.34
CA GLU A 38 -14.06 12.13 11.60
C GLU A 38 -13.46 10.73 11.53
N ASP A 39 -13.14 10.27 10.32
CA ASP A 39 -12.60 8.94 10.07
C ASP A 39 -11.07 8.94 10.16
N ILE A 40 -10.54 7.91 10.81
CA ILE A 40 -9.11 7.67 10.89
C ILE A 40 -8.73 6.76 9.73
N ASP A 41 -8.04 7.32 8.74
CA ASP A 41 -7.66 6.58 7.53
C ASP A 41 -6.37 5.78 7.74
N VAL A 42 -5.34 6.41 8.29
CA VAL A 42 -4.03 5.76 8.46
C VAL A 42 -3.57 5.85 9.90
N ILE A 43 -3.19 4.71 10.47
CA ILE A 43 -2.50 4.65 11.76
C ILE A 43 -1.22 3.85 11.61
N TYR A 44 -0.09 4.51 11.89
CA TYR A 44 1.17 3.85 12.17
C TYR A 44 1.45 3.98 13.67
N GLU A 45 1.79 2.87 14.30
CA GLU A 45 2.08 2.79 15.73
C GLU A 45 3.46 2.18 15.91
N TRP A 46 4.21 2.72 16.84
CA TRP A 46 5.37 2.10 17.43
C TRP A 46 5.15 2.02 18.94
N CYS A 47 5.43 0.88 19.55
CA CYS A 47 5.28 0.71 20.99
C CYS A 47 6.54 0.11 21.64
N ALA A 48 6.75 0.39 22.90
CA ALA A 48 7.84 -0.20 23.68
C ALA A 48 7.63 -1.72 23.85
N LYS A 49 8.73 -2.49 23.98
CA LYS A 49 8.70 -3.97 24.01
C LYS A 49 7.80 -4.57 25.10
N HIS A 50 7.53 -3.83 26.16
CA HIS A 50 6.74 -4.30 27.32
C HIS A 50 5.27 -3.89 27.28
N VAL A 51 4.84 -3.13 26.24
CA VAL A 51 3.47 -2.67 26.10
C VAL A 51 2.81 -3.29 24.86
N PRO A 52 1.50 -3.61 24.92
CA PRO A 52 0.80 -4.21 23.81
C PRO A 52 0.44 -3.17 22.76
N TRP A 53 0.39 -3.59 21.49
CA TRP A 53 -0.12 -2.78 20.38
C TRP A 53 -1.56 -2.35 20.62
N GLN A 54 -1.87 -1.08 20.36
CA GLN A 54 -3.18 -0.45 20.59
C GLN A 54 -3.86 0.03 19.31
N ARG A 55 -3.16 -0.02 18.16
CA ARG A 55 -3.62 0.54 16.86
C ARG A 55 -5.07 0.20 16.53
N ASP A 56 -5.42 -1.08 16.57
CA ASP A 56 -6.76 -1.52 16.18
C ASP A 56 -7.83 -1.03 17.18
N LYS A 57 -7.48 -0.96 18.47
CA LYS A 57 -8.38 -0.40 19.50
C LYS A 57 -8.59 1.08 19.27
N ILE A 58 -7.51 1.85 19.04
CA ILE A 58 -7.57 3.30 18.81
C ILE A 58 -8.39 3.61 17.57
N LYS A 59 -8.22 2.85 16.48
CA LYS A 59 -8.98 3.02 15.24
C LYS A 59 -10.48 2.82 15.43
N MET A 60 -10.87 1.91 16.32
CA MET A 60 -12.27 1.58 16.61
C MET A 60 -12.90 2.43 17.72
N LEU A 61 -12.13 3.31 18.38
CA LEU A 61 -12.67 4.13 19.45
C LEU A 61 -13.77 5.08 18.93
N PRO A 62 -14.96 5.09 19.56
CA PRO A 62 -15.96 6.12 19.34
C PRO A 62 -15.37 7.52 19.60
N LYS A 63 -15.85 8.53 18.89
CA LYS A 63 -15.31 9.90 18.95
C LYS A 63 -15.24 10.45 20.38
N ASP A 64 -16.29 10.21 21.17
CA ASP A 64 -16.40 10.63 22.57
C ASP A 64 -15.42 9.94 23.52
N GLN A 65 -14.79 8.85 23.09
CA GLN A 65 -13.80 8.10 23.86
C GLN A 65 -12.35 8.29 23.34
N ARG A 66 -12.17 9.04 22.25
CA ARG A 66 -10.85 9.30 21.69
C ARG A 66 -10.07 10.25 22.60
N PRO A 67 -8.74 10.02 22.76
CA PRO A 67 -7.90 10.91 23.55
C PRO A 67 -7.89 12.32 22.95
N ARG A 68 -7.70 13.32 23.81
CA ARG A 68 -7.68 14.73 23.43
C ARG A 68 -6.67 15.04 22.32
N TRP A 69 -5.48 14.46 22.37
CA TRP A 69 -4.43 14.64 21.38
C TRP A 69 -4.81 14.17 19.96
N MET A 70 -5.81 13.29 19.85
CA MET A 70 -6.31 12.79 18.58
C MET A 70 -7.43 13.66 17.98
N GLU A 71 -8.18 14.37 18.83
CA GLU A 71 -9.36 15.11 18.40
C GLU A 71 -9.09 16.61 18.22
N GLN A 72 -8.13 17.17 18.92
CA GLN A 72 -7.85 18.59 18.87
C GLN A 72 -6.75 18.90 17.86
N GLU A 73 -7.05 19.80 16.92
CA GLU A 73 -6.09 20.37 15.96
C GLU A 73 -5.23 21.45 16.65
N ILE A 74 -4.63 21.11 17.78
CA ILE A 74 -3.71 21.96 18.53
C ILE A 74 -2.49 21.16 18.96
N THR A 75 -1.35 21.83 19.03
CA THR A 75 -0.18 21.27 19.73
C THR A 75 -0.57 21.09 21.19
N ASP A 76 -0.57 19.85 21.66
CA ASP A 76 -0.89 19.51 23.06
C ASP A 76 0.34 18.96 23.74
N THR A 77 0.60 19.46 24.94
CA THR A 77 1.67 19.00 25.83
C THR A 77 1.07 18.80 27.20
N THR A 78 0.96 17.54 27.60
CA THR A 78 0.55 17.16 28.94
C THR A 78 1.74 16.57 29.71
N GLU A 79 1.54 16.13 30.94
CA GLU A 79 2.61 15.50 31.72
C GLU A 79 3.09 14.18 31.08
N ASP A 80 2.19 13.49 30.36
CA ASP A 80 2.42 12.14 29.84
C ASP A 80 2.26 12.02 28.31
N SER A 81 1.92 13.13 27.61
CA SER A 81 1.77 13.10 26.15
C SER A 81 2.15 14.41 25.47
N TYR A 82 2.76 14.27 24.30
CA TYR A 82 3.12 15.37 23.39
C TYR A 82 2.56 15.08 22.02
N SER A 83 1.82 16.03 21.44
CA SER A 83 1.27 15.87 20.11
C SER A 83 1.39 17.15 19.28
N VAL A 84 1.54 16.96 18.00
CA VAL A 84 1.51 18.01 16.98
C VAL A 84 0.59 17.60 15.85
N PHE A 85 -0.03 18.57 15.20
CA PHE A 85 -0.87 18.35 14.04
C PHE A 85 -0.37 19.18 12.85
N ARG A 86 -0.75 18.74 11.65
CA ARG A 86 -0.55 19.45 10.39
C ARG A 86 -1.74 19.21 9.48
N ARG A 87 -2.33 20.29 8.96
CA ARG A 87 -3.37 20.20 7.94
C ARG A 87 -2.72 19.88 6.60
N LEU A 88 -3.14 18.80 5.96
CA LEU A 88 -2.62 18.33 4.67
C LEU A 88 -3.41 18.95 3.50
N ASP A 89 -4.75 19.01 3.67
CA ASP A 89 -5.68 19.64 2.73
C ASP A 89 -6.92 20.18 3.49
N GLU A 90 -8.01 20.49 2.76
CA GLU A 90 -9.24 21.04 3.36
C GLU A 90 -9.89 20.10 4.38
N ASN A 91 -9.72 18.78 4.20
CA ASN A 91 -10.46 17.76 4.94
C ASN A 91 -9.54 16.84 5.77
N THR A 92 -8.24 16.83 5.47
CA THR A 92 -7.28 15.87 6.04
C THR A 92 -6.28 16.54 6.97
N VAL A 93 -6.13 15.96 8.15
CA VAL A 93 -5.16 16.38 9.16
C VAL A 93 -4.25 15.20 9.51
N ALA A 94 -2.96 15.45 9.54
CA ALA A 94 -1.97 14.53 10.09
C ALA A 94 -1.65 14.88 11.54
N ILE A 95 -1.53 13.87 12.39
CA ILE A 95 -1.19 13.99 13.80
C ILE A 95 -0.02 13.07 14.09
N LEU A 96 0.98 13.60 14.81
CA LEU A 96 2.07 12.82 15.38
C LEU A 96 2.06 13.01 16.89
N ALA A 97 1.98 11.91 17.64
CA ALA A 97 1.87 11.95 19.09
C ALA A 97 2.83 10.94 19.75
N ALA A 98 3.51 11.38 20.80
CA ALA A 98 4.23 10.55 21.75
C ALA A 98 3.40 10.46 23.03
N VAL A 99 3.09 9.24 23.49
CA VAL A 99 2.19 8.97 24.60
C VAL A 99 2.86 8.06 25.63
N GLY A 100 2.56 8.28 26.91
CA GLY A 100 3.28 7.61 27.99
C GLY A 100 4.73 8.13 28.07
N VAL A 101 4.90 9.45 28.07
CA VAL A 101 6.22 10.10 28.08
C VAL A 101 6.80 10.10 29.49
N HIS A 102 7.99 9.55 29.63
CA HIS A 102 8.70 9.50 30.93
C HIS A 102 9.76 10.62 31.08
N ARG A 103 10.15 11.25 29.97
CA ARG A 103 11.09 12.37 29.98
C ARG A 103 10.31 13.69 29.88
N GLY A 104 10.07 14.32 31.02
CA GLY A 104 9.42 15.63 31.08
C GLY A 104 10.30 16.78 30.54
N GLY A 105 9.65 17.90 30.16
CA GLY A 105 10.33 19.12 29.71
C GLY A 105 10.92 19.06 28.31
N CYS A 106 10.53 18.08 27.49
CA CYS A 106 10.91 18.01 26.08
C CYS A 106 10.12 19.04 25.26
N GLU A 107 10.77 19.63 24.25
CA GLU A 107 10.12 20.49 23.28
C GLU A 107 9.48 19.66 22.17
N VAL A 108 8.41 20.17 21.57
CA VAL A 108 7.70 19.49 20.46
C VAL A 108 8.37 19.67 19.10
N ASP A 109 9.53 20.29 19.04
CA ASP A 109 10.21 20.66 17.80
C ASP A 109 10.64 19.44 16.97
N LEU A 110 11.00 18.33 17.63
CA LEU A 110 11.24 17.08 16.90
C LEU A 110 9.97 16.54 16.25
N LEU A 111 8.85 16.53 16.99
CA LEU A 111 7.56 16.09 16.43
C LEU A 111 7.14 16.98 15.25
N ARG A 112 7.30 18.31 15.36
CA ARG A 112 7.02 19.24 14.29
C ARG A 112 7.89 19.01 13.07
N SER A 113 9.19 18.80 13.27
CA SER A 113 10.14 18.53 12.20
C SER A 113 9.81 17.23 11.48
N VAL A 114 9.51 16.17 12.22
CA VAL A 114 9.11 14.89 11.64
C VAL A 114 7.79 15.02 10.88
N LEU A 115 6.77 15.65 11.48
CA LEU A 115 5.46 15.84 10.86
C LEU A 115 5.51 16.76 9.63
N ALA A 116 6.51 17.64 9.54
CA ALA A 116 6.69 18.49 8.37
C ALA A 116 7.04 17.72 7.09
N TYR A 117 7.70 16.56 7.22
CA TYR A 117 8.18 15.78 6.06
C TYR A 117 7.49 14.42 5.90
N LEU A 118 6.94 13.87 6.96
CA LEU A 118 6.44 12.50 6.97
C LEU A 118 5.26 12.26 6.01
N PRO A 119 4.24 13.14 5.90
CA PRO A 119 3.13 12.97 4.98
C PRO A 119 3.58 12.94 3.51
N GLU A 120 4.50 13.81 3.13
CA GLU A 120 5.05 13.85 1.78
C GLU A 120 5.85 12.58 1.46
N ALA A 121 6.64 12.08 2.41
CA ALA A 121 7.41 10.84 2.23
C ALA A 121 6.48 9.64 2.05
N ILE A 122 5.39 9.56 2.82
CA ILE A 122 4.35 8.52 2.70
C ILE A 122 3.67 8.61 1.32
N THR A 123 3.27 9.80 0.92
CA THR A 123 2.61 10.04 -0.36
C THR A 123 3.52 9.66 -1.53
N LEU A 124 4.77 10.09 -1.49
CA LEU A 124 5.75 9.77 -2.53
C LEU A 124 5.95 8.26 -2.67
N GLN A 125 6.07 7.54 -1.56
CA GLN A 125 6.21 6.09 -1.59
C GLN A 125 4.95 5.36 -2.08
N LYS A 126 3.76 5.83 -1.69
CA LYS A 126 2.49 5.31 -2.23
C LYS A 126 2.44 5.48 -3.75
N LEU A 127 2.79 6.66 -4.26
CA LEU A 127 2.82 6.96 -5.70
C LEU A 127 3.86 6.11 -6.44
N GLN A 128 5.04 5.94 -5.86
CA GLN A 128 6.09 5.11 -6.45
C GLN A 128 5.67 3.64 -6.56
N LYS A 129 5.07 3.08 -5.51
CA LYS A 129 4.50 1.72 -5.55
C LYS A 129 3.37 1.57 -6.56
N GLN A 130 2.51 2.59 -6.66
CA GLN A 130 1.44 2.59 -7.64
C GLN A 130 2.00 2.65 -9.07
N GLN A 131 3.02 3.47 -9.31
CA GLN A 131 3.71 3.55 -10.60
C GLN A 131 4.37 2.22 -10.95
N GLU A 132 5.06 1.60 -9.99
CA GLU A 132 5.66 0.27 -10.15
C GLU A 132 4.60 -0.78 -10.48
N TYR A 133 3.49 -0.82 -9.74
CA TYR A 133 2.37 -1.72 -10.02
C TYR A 133 1.83 -1.52 -11.45
N LEU A 134 1.55 -0.27 -11.85
CA LEU A 134 1.04 0.05 -13.19
C LEU A 134 2.05 -0.22 -14.31
N SER A 135 3.35 -0.27 -13.99
CA SER A 135 4.39 -0.66 -14.96
C SER A 135 4.29 -2.13 -15.36
N TYR A 136 3.78 -2.98 -14.46
CA TYR A 136 3.71 -4.44 -14.63
C TYR A 136 2.29 -5.00 -14.73
N HIS A 137 1.26 -4.21 -14.40
CA HIS A 137 -0.13 -4.65 -14.43
C HIS A 137 -0.98 -3.83 -15.40
N ASP A 138 -2.02 -4.46 -15.94
CA ASP A 138 -3.03 -3.79 -16.76
C ASP A 138 -4.04 -3.06 -15.87
N LYS A 139 -4.26 -1.79 -16.14
CA LYS A 139 -5.10 -0.91 -15.31
C LYS A 139 -6.57 -1.34 -15.25
N LEU A 140 -7.08 -1.97 -16.30
CA LEU A 140 -8.48 -2.37 -16.38
C LEU A 140 -8.73 -3.68 -15.62
N THR A 141 -7.89 -4.68 -15.86
CA THR A 141 -8.12 -6.05 -15.39
C THR A 141 -7.34 -6.39 -14.12
N GLY A 142 -6.29 -5.64 -13.78
CA GLY A 142 -5.35 -6.01 -12.73
C GLY A 142 -4.37 -7.11 -13.09
N LEU A 143 -4.58 -7.82 -14.20
CA LEU A 143 -3.67 -8.84 -14.70
C LEU A 143 -2.29 -8.27 -15.04
N TYR A 144 -1.30 -9.11 -15.19
CA TYR A 144 -0.01 -8.68 -15.73
C TYR A 144 -0.19 -8.05 -17.12
N ASN A 145 0.56 -7.00 -17.40
CA ASN A 145 0.53 -6.35 -18.71
C ASN A 145 1.56 -6.95 -19.69
N ARG A 146 1.59 -6.43 -20.90
CA ARG A 146 2.54 -6.83 -21.92
C ARG A 146 4.01 -6.64 -21.50
N ASN A 147 4.32 -5.60 -20.72
CA ASN A 147 5.70 -5.35 -20.28
C ASN A 147 6.16 -6.46 -19.32
N SER A 148 5.27 -6.92 -18.41
CA SER A 148 5.55 -8.07 -17.55
C SER A 148 5.84 -9.33 -18.35
N PHE A 149 5.07 -9.58 -19.42
CA PHE A 149 5.31 -10.73 -20.29
C PHE A 149 6.68 -10.65 -20.98
N VAL A 150 7.04 -9.47 -21.51
CA VAL A 150 8.35 -9.26 -22.15
C VAL A 150 9.49 -9.45 -21.15
N SER A 151 9.38 -8.88 -19.95
CA SER A 151 10.37 -9.07 -18.89
C SER A 151 10.50 -10.55 -18.53
N TYR A 152 9.39 -11.22 -18.24
CA TYR A 152 9.35 -12.64 -17.92
C TYR A 152 10.06 -13.48 -18.99
N THR A 153 9.73 -13.28 -20.27
CA THR A 153 10.33 -14.06 -21.38
C THR A 153 11.80 -13.75 -21.62
N THR A 154 12.26 -12.54 -21.24
CA THR A 154 13.68 -12.16 -21.35
C THR A 154 14.51 -12.76 -20.23
N ASP A 155 13.92 -12.87 -19.03
CA ASP A 155 14.61 -13.32 -17.82
C ASP A 155 14.58 -14.85 -17.65
N ILE A 156 13.76 -15.57 -18.44
CA ILE A 156 13.70 -17.03 -18.46
C ILE A 156 15.05 -17.61 -18.88
N ASN A 157 15.58 -18.49 -18.03
CA ASN A 157 16.71 -19.36 -18.40
C ASN A 157 16.18 -20.66 -19.00
N PRO A 158 16.34 -20.90 -20.30
CA PRO A 158 15.82 -22.11 -20.95
C PRO A 158 16.37 -23.43 -20.37
N ASP A 159 17.56 -23.40 -19.78
CA ASP A 159 18.20 -24.58 -19.20
C ASP A 159 17.59 -25.02 -17.86
N GLU A 160 16.80 -24.13 -17.23
CA GLU A 160 16.12 -24.37 -15.95
C GLU A 160 14.67 -24.81 -16.14
N LEU A 161 14.11 -24.69 -17.34
CA LEU A 161 12.74 -25.07 -17.66
C LEU A 161 12.64 -26.52 -18.12
N ASN A 162 11.76 -27.28 -17.49
CA ASN A 162 11.39 -28.61 -17.99
C ASN A 162 10.49 -28.49 -19.23
N SER A 163 9.55 -27.54 -19.21
CA SER A 163 8.68 -27.20 -20.32
C SER A 163 7.96 -25.89 -20.04
N LEU A 164 7.68 -25.11 -21.08
CA LEU A 164 6.89 -23.87 -21.00
C LEU A 164 5.74 -23.94 -21.99
N GLY A 165 4.53 -23.87 -21.50
CA GLY A 165 3.32 -23.69 -22.29
C GLY A 165 2.89 -22.22 -22.32
N ALA A 166 2.43 -21.74 -23.47
CA ALA A 166 1.78 -20.44 -23.58
C ALA A 166 0.49 -20.60 -24.40
N VAL A 167 -0.60 -20.07 -23.88
CA VAL A 167 -1.89 -20.10 -24.56
C VAL A 167 -2.41 -18.68 -24.72
N SER A 168 -2.74 -18.33 -25.97
CA SER A 168 -3.37 -17.04 -26.29
C SER A 168 -4.88 -17.21 -26.34
N VAL A 169 -5.58 -16.33 -25.67
CA VAL A 169 -7.05 -16.28 -25.60
C VAL A 169 -7.52 -14.95 -26.18
N ASP A 170 -8.37 -15.00 -27.19
CA ASP A 170 -8.93 -13.83 -27.86
C ASP A 170 -10.43 -13.74 -27.61
N ILE A 171 -10.92 -12.55 -27.24
CA ILE A 171 -12.35 -12.32 -26.96
C ILE A 171 -13.08 -12.01 -28.25
N ASN A 172 -13.66 -13.04 -28.85
CA ASN A 172 -14.34 -12.89 -30.12
C ASN A 172 -15.52 -11.92 -30.06
N GLY A 173 -15.51 -10.94 -30.95
CA GLY A 173 -16.64 -10.02 -31.11
C GLY A 173 -16.69 -8.87 -30.10
N LEU A 174 -15.68 -8.64 -29.26
CA LEU A 174 -15.62 -7.56 -28.27
C LEU A 174 -15.96 -6.18 -28.91
N LYS A 175 -15.49 -5.94 -30.13
CA LYS A 175 -15.81 -4.70 -30.87
C LYS A 175 -17.30 -4.54 -31.17
N ASN A 176 -18.01 -5.63 -31.42
CA ASN A 176 -19.46 -5.61 -31.66
C ASN A 176 -20.21 -5.41 -30.34
N PHE A 177 -19.77 -6.06 -29.26
CA PHE A 177 -20.28 -5.81 -27.92
C PHE A 177 -20.15 -4.35 -27.52
N ASN A 178 -18.98 -3.74 -27.74
CA ASN A 178 -18.77 -2.31 -27.46
C ASN A 178 -19.68 -1.39 -28.27
N LYS A 179 -20.02 -1.76 -29.50
CA LYS A 179 -20.94 -0.97 -30.33
C LYS A 179 -22.41 -1.08 -29.90
N GLU A 180 -22.81 -2.26 -29.43
CA GLU A 180 -24.19 -2.58 -29.08
C GLU A 180 -24.53 -2.16 -27.63
N PHE A 181 -23.61 -2.42 -26.69
CA PHE A 181 -23.86 -2.24 -25.26
C PHE A 181 -23.01 -1.14 -24.60
N GLY A 182 -22.09 -0.52 -25.34
CA GLY A 182 -21.17 0.48 -24.81
C GLY A 182 -19.83 -0.09 -24.36
N ARG A 183 -18.84 0.81 -24.18
CA ARG A 183 -17.47 0.43 -23.79
C ARG A 183 -17.41 -0.16 -22.38
N ASP A 184 -18.17 0.39 -21.47
CA ASP A 184 -18.16 -0.04 -20.06
C ASP A 184 -18.56 -1.52 -19.95
N TYR A 185 -19.55 -1.95 -20.75
CA TYR A 185 -19.96 -3.35 -20.81
C TYR A 185 -18.87 -4.26 -21.40
N GLY A 186 -18.19 -3.79 -22.45
CA GLY A 186 -17.06 -4.53 -23.02
C GLY A 186 -15.89 -4.64 -22.05
N ASP A 187 -15.64 -3.61 -21.26
CA ASP A 187 -14.62 -3.63 -20.20
C ASP A 187 -14.97 -4.65 -19.11
N GLU A 188 -16.23 -4.75 -18.69
CA GLU A 188 -16.72 -5.80 -17.77
C GLU A 188 -16.51 -7.21 -18.33
N VAL A 189 -16.76 -7.41 -19.64
CA VAL A 189 -16.49 -8.72 -20.29
C VAL A 189 -15.02 -9.08 -20.22
N VAL A 190 -14.12 -8.13 -20.51
CA VAL A 190 -12.67 -8.36 -20.44
C VAL A 190 -12.21 -8.69 -19.01
N ILE A 191 -12.71 -7.95 -18.02
CA ILE A 191 -12.43 -8.20 -16.60
C ILE A 191 -12.87 -9.61 -16.24
N ARG A 192 -14.13 -9.97 -16.58
CA ARG A 192 -14.68 -11.29 -16.24
C ARG A 192 -13.94 -12.46 -16.89
N VAL A 193 -13.49 -12.31 -18.14
CA VAL A 193 -12.64 -13.32 -18.80
C VAL A 193 -11.31 -13.45 -18.07
N GLY A 194 -10.70 -12.33 -17.66
CA GLY A 194 -9.47 -12.32 -16.87
C GLY A 194 -9.62 -13.07 -15.53
N GLU A 195 -10.67 -12.77 -14.76
CA GLU A 195 -10.99 -13.45 -13.49
C GLU A 195 -11.16 -14.97 -13.70
N VAL A 196 -11.87 -15.37 -14.74
CA VAL A 196 -12.05 -16.81 -15.06
C VAL A 196 -10.71 -17.47 -15.36
N LEU A 197 -9.83 -16.81 -16.13
CA LEU A 197 -8.51 -17.37 -16.42
C LEU A 197 -7.65 -17.50 -15.16
N GLU A 198 -7.66 -16.51 -14.27
CA GLU A 198 -6.94 -16.61 -12.97
C GLU A 198 -7.51 -17.71 -12.07
N GLU A 199 -8.84 -17.86 -12.04
CA GLU A 199 -9.51 -18.89 -11.24
C GLU A 199 -9.17 -20.31 -11.72
N TYR A 200 -9.15 -20.55 -13.03
CA TYR A 200 -8.86 -21.87 -13.59
C TYR A 200 -7.37 -22.20 -13.69
N PHE A 201 -6.52 -21.19 -13.87
CA PHE A 201 -5.08 -21.33 -14.05
C PHE A 201 -4.28 -20.66 -12.93
N HIS A 202 -4.68 -20.89 -11.69
CA HIS A 202 -4.10 -20.28 -10.48
C HIS A 202 -2.59 -20.55 -10.26
N THR A 203 -2.00 -21.51 -10.98
CA THR A 203 -0.55 -21.75 -11.01
C THR A 203 0.15 -21.02 -12.16
N ALA A 204 -0.60 -20.38 -13.07
CA ALA A 204 -0.08 -19.72 -14.26
C ALA A 204 -0.07 -18.20 -14.11
N ASN A 205 0.85 -17.55 -14.79
CA ASN A 205 0.79 -16.10 -14.94
C ASN A 205 -0.16 -15.73 -16.08
N VAL A 206 -1.14 -14.87 -15.80
CA VAL A 206 -2.11 -14.37 -16.79
C VAL A 206 -1.73 -12.94 -17.18
N TYR A 207 -1.67 -12.69 -18.48
CA TYR A 207 -1.25 -11.40 -19.05
C TYR A 207 -2.35 -10.85 -19.97
N ARG A 208 -2.57 -9.54 -19.93
CA ARG A 208 -3.33 -8.84 -20.98
C ARG A 208 -2.36 -8.24 -21.98
N MET A 209 -2.35 -8.77 -23.19
CA MET A 209 -1.43 -8.36 -24.25
C MET A 209 -1.90 -7.14 -25.04
N THR A 210 -3.19 -7.13 -25.37
CA THR A 210 -3.88 -6.03 -26.07
C THR A 210 -5.32 -5.94 -25.59
N GLY A 211 -6.14 -5.09 -26.19
CA GLY A 211 -7.53 -4.83 -25.80
C GLY A 211 -8.37 -6.08 -25.56
N ASP A 212 -8.32 -7.06 -26.45
CA ASP A 212 -9.12 -8.28 -26.47
C ASP A 212 -8.31 -9.56 -26.35
N CYS A 213 -6.98 -9.46 -26.29
CA CYS A 213 -6.08 -10.60 -26.25
C CYS A 213 -5.47 -10.79 -24.86
N LEU A 214 -5.75 -11.92 -24.25
CA LEU A 214 -5.11 -12.39 -23.02
C LEU A 214 -4.16 -13.56 -23.35
N LEU A 215 -3.18 -13.76 -22.51
CA LEU A 215 -2.21 -14.85 -22.64
C LEU A 215 -1.96 -15.41 -21.24
N TYR A 216 -1.89 -16.73 -21.11
CA TYR A 216 -1.35 -17.33 -19.91
C TYR A 216 -0.14 -18.21 -20.22
N THR A 217 0.78 -18.29 -19.25
CA THR A 217 1.96 -19.14 -19.32
C THR A 217 1.97 -20.08 -18.13
N SER A 218 2.23 -21.36 -18.38
CA SER A 218 2.34 -22.38 -17.35
C SER A 218 3.62 -23.18 -17.56
N ASP A 219 4.28 -23.57 -16.47
CA ASP A 219 5.25 -24.66 -16.53
C ASP A 219 4.45 -25.96 -16.57
N ALA A 220 4.57 -26.71 -17.68
CA ALA A 220 3.80 -27.95 -17.88
C ALA A 220 4.09 -29.05 -16.83
N ALA A 221 5.06 -28.84 -15.94
CA ALA A 221 5.29 -29.71 -14.79
C ALA A 221 4.22 -29.53 -13.68
N ASP A 222 3.54 -28.38 -13.62
CA ASP A 222 2.52 -28.09 -12.60
C ASP A 222 1.11 -28.54 -13.00
N GLU A 223 0.83 -28.71 -14.30
CA GLU A 223 -0.48 -29.20 -14.77
C GLU A 223 -0.66 -30.74 -14.68
N ALA A 224 0.40 -31.48 -14.37
CA ALA A 224 0.38 -32.94 -14.28
C ALA A 224 0.14 -33.50 -12.87
N ARG A 225 -0.26 -32.65 -11.94
CA ARG A 225 -0.65 -33.03 -10.55
C ARG A 225 -2.16 -32.71 -10.32
#